data_16374d58a5f52ba0e01973c308c39507
#
_entry.id   16374d58a5f52ba0e01973c308c39507
#
_cell.length_a   1.000
_cell.length_b   1.000
_cell.length_c   1.000
_cell.angle_alpha   90.00
_cell.angle_beta   90.00
_cell.angle_gamma   90.00
#
_symmetry.space_group_name_H-M   'P 1'
#
loop_
_entity.id
_entity.type
_entity.pdbx_description
1 polymer ?
#
loop_
_entity_poly.entity_id
_entity_poly.type
_entity_poly.pdbx_seq_one_letter_code
_entity_poly.pdbx_strand_id
1 'polypeptide(L)'
;MRTEQQVSAGGVVYRKYKTGIEFALIKVGPIVRWQLPKGIVDEGETPEQAAVREVREETGLKAKIESPLETIEYWYVSKEKIRYHKFVHFYLMKYVSGKTDDHDHEVEEARWISAVEAVRMLSFKSERDLAEKARQMIAG
;
A
#
# COMPACT_ATOMS: atom_id res chain seq x y z
N MET A 1 -29.53 -3.46 -9.07
CA MET A 1 -28.10 -3.82 -8.92
C MET A 1 -27.75 -3.82 -7.43
N ARG A 2 -27.19 -4.93 -6.95
CA ARG A 2 -26.75 -5.03 -5.56
C ARG A 2 -25.54 -4.11 -5.32
N THR A 3 -25.52 -3.44 -4.18
CA THR A 3 -24.40 -2.59 -3.75
C THR A 3 -23.81 -3.18 -2.49
N GLU A 4 -22.49 -3.33 -2.46
CA GLU A 4 -21.75 -3.81 -1.30
C GLU A 4 -20.63 -2.85 -0.94
N GLN A 5 -20.25 -2.84 0.33
CA GLN A 5 -19.12 -2.06 0.82
C GLN A 5 -17.91 -2.98 0.98
N GLN A 6 -16.75 -2.48 0.61
CA GLN A 6 -15.50 -3.22 0.72
C GLN A 6 -14.46 -2.34 1.39
N VAL A 7 -13.74 -2.88 2.38
CA VAL A 7 -12.72 -2.13 3.12
C VAL A 7 -11.38 -2.83 2.99
N SER A 8 -10.37 -2.07 2.58
CA SER A 8 -8.98 -2.52 2.51
C SER A 8 -8.10 -1.61 3.34
N ALA A 9 -6.90 -2.07 3.64
CA ALA A 9 -5.90 -1.28 4.34
C ALA A 9 -4.52 -1.59 3.80
N GLY A 10 -3.64 -0.61 3.87
CA GLY A 10 -2.28 -0.77 3.39
C GLY A 10 -1.37 0.34 3.92
N GLY A 11 -0.19 0.43 3.35
CA GLY A 11 0.77 1.39 3.87
C GLY A 11 1.76 1.92 2.86
N VAL A 12 2.27 3.11 3.17
CA VAL A 12 3.48 3.64 2.59
C VAL A 12 4.59 3.29 3.57
N VAL A 13 5.38 2.30 3.22
CA VAL A 13 6.46 1.78 4.07
C VAL A 13 7.76 2.46 3.67
N TYR A 14 8.43 3.09 4.64
CA TYR A 14 9.66 3.81 4.35
C TYR A 14 10.81 3.36 5.22
N ARG A 15 12.02 3.60 4.72
CA ARG A 15 13.26 3.56 5.46
C ARG A 15 14.12 4.76 5.08
N LYS A 16 14.93 5.23 6.03
CA LYS A 16 15.82 6.38 5.82
C LYS A 16 17.27 5.93 5.71
N TYR A 17 17.97 6.56 4.77
CA TYR A 17 19.42 6.49 4.65
C TYR A 17 19.99 7.90 4.69
N LYS A 18 21.32 8.03 4.78
CA LYS A 18 22.00 9.32 4.70
C LYS A 18 21.69 10.06 3.39
N THR A 19 21.47 9.31 2.32
CA THR A 19 21.22 9.83 0.98
C THR A 19 19.75 10.05 0.65
N GLY A 20 18.84 9.71 1.56
CA GLY A 20 17.42 9.93 1.32
C GLY A 20 16.50 8.89 1.91
N ILE A 21 15.29 8.88 1.37
CA ILE A 21 14.19 8.03 1.82
C ILE A 21 13.86 7.04 0.70
N GLU A 22 13.59 5.79 1.09
CA GLU A 22 13.07 4.78 0.16
C GLU A 22 11.69 4.31 0.61
N PHE A 23 10.85 4.01 -0.39
CA PHE A 23 9.54 3.37 -0.17
C PHE A 23 9.55 1.96 -0.73
N ALA A 24 8.80 1.06 -0.09
CA ALA A 24 8.60 -0.30 -0.60
C ALA A 24 7.38 -0.33 -1.51
N LEU A 25 7.59 -0.68 -2.76
CA LEU A 25 6.52 -0.83 -3.75
C LEU A 25 6.40 -2.28 -4.18
N ILE A 26 5.22 -2.65 -4.67
CA ILE A 26 4.96 -3.97 -5.23
C ILE A 26 4.57 -3.86 -6.71
N LYS A 27 4.93 -4.88 -7.45
CA LYS A 27 4.57 -5.04 -8.85
C LYS A 27 3.57 -6.18 -8.96
N VAL A 28 2.40 -5.89 -9.53
CA VAL A 28 1.28 -6.83 -9.55
C VAL A 28 0.72 -6.94 -10.97
N GLY A 29 0.27 -8.15 -11.30
CA GLY A 29 -0.54 -8.43 -12.48
C GLY A 29 0.22 -8.66 -13.76
N PRO A 30 -0.47 -9.15 -14.80
CA PRO A 30 0.13 -9.40 -16.12
C PRO A 30 0.50 -8.09 -16.84
N ILE A 31 -0.22 -7.00 -16.55
CA ILE A 31 0.19 -5.66 -16.97
C ILE A 31 1.02 -5.10 -15.81
N VAL A 32 2.27 -4.73 -16.10
CA VAL A 32 3.18 -4.22 -15.08
C VAL A 32 2.61 -2.98 -14.42
N ARG A 33 2.23 -3.09 -13.15
CA ARG A 33 1.72 -1.99 -12.35
C ARG A 33 2.43 -1.96 -11.02
N TRP A 34 3.08 -0.84 -10.75
CA TRP A 34 3.67 -0.58 -9.45
C TRP A 34 2.62 0.04 -8.53
N GLN A 35 2.48 -0.52 -7.35
CA GLN A 35 1.44 -0.15 -6.40
C GLN A 35 1.99 -0.12 -4.98
N LEU A 36 1.24 0.56 -4.10
CA LEU A 36 1.45 0.44 -2.67
C LEU A 36 0.84 -0.89 -2.17
N PRO A 37 1.49 -1.56 -1.21
CA PRO A 37 0.93 -2.78 -0.64
C PRO A 37 -0.37 -2.50 0.11
N LYS A 38 -1.39 -3.33 -0.14
CA LYS A 38 -2.69 -3.23 0.50
C LYS A 38 -3.49 -4.50 0.27
N GLY A 39 -4.51 -4.72 1.09
CA GLY A 39 -5.45 -5.81 0.89
C GLY A 39 -6.67 -5.68 1.78
N ILE A 40 -7.59 -6.62 1.61
CA ILE A 40 -8.89 -6.60 2.29
C ILE A 40 -8.72 -6.79 3.79
N VAL A 41 -9.46 -6.01 4.57
CA VAL A 41 -9.55 -6.17 6.02
C VAL A 41 -10.38 -7.42 6.30
N ASP A 42 -9.80 -8.39 6.99
CA ASP A 42 -10.48 -9.64 7.34
C ASP A 42 -11.46 -9.40 8.49
N GLU A 43 -12.44 -10.29 8.59
CA GLU A 43 -13.40 -10.26 9.70
C GLU A 43 -12.67 -10.35 11.04
N GLY A 44 -13.02 -9.46 11.96
CA GLY A 44 -12.40 -9.40 13.28
C GLY A 44 -11.08 -8.65 13.35
N GLU A 45 -10.60 -8.17 12.20
CA GLU A 45 -9.37 -7.40 12.08
C GLU A 45 -9.68 -5.90 12.09
N THR A 46 -8.82 -5.10 12.73
CA THR A 46 -8.89 -3.64 12.56
C THR A 46 -8.17 -3.27 11.25
N PRO A 47 -8.47 -2.09 10.67
CA PRO A 47 -7.71 -1.62 9.50
C PRO A 47 -6.19 -1.56 9.75
N GLU A 48 -5.77 -1.18 10.96
CA GLU A 48 -4.36 -1.12 11.33
C GLU A 48 -3.72 -2.52 11.31
N GLN A 49 -4.40 -3.51 11.86
CA GLN A 49 -3.93 -4.90 11.86
C GLN A 49 -3.83 -5.43 10.43
N ALA A 50 -4.83 -5.14 9.62
CA ALA A 50 -4.85 -5.55 8.21
C ALA A 50 -3.70 -4.90 7.43
N ALA A 51 -3.42 -3.62 7.68
CA ALA A 51 -2.33 -2.92 7.01
C ALA A 51 -0.98 -3.57 7.32
N VAL A 52 -0.71 -3.87 8.58
CA VAL A 52 0.54 -4.53 9.01
C VAL A 52 0.67 -5.92 8.36
N ARG A 53 -0.42 -6.69 8.37
CA ARG A 53 -0.44 -8.04 7.79
C ARG A 53 -0.23 -8.01 6.28
N GLU A 54 -0.99 -7.16 5.57
CA GLU A 54 -0.90 -7.08 4.11
C GLU A 54 0.47 -6.57 3.65
N VAL A 55 1.05 -5.60 4.35
CA VAL A 55 2.40 -5.14 4.07
C VAL A 55 3.38 -6.30 4.19
N ARG A 56 3.26 -7.11 5.24
CA ARG A 56 4.16 -8.25 5.43
C ARG A 56 3.99 -9.29 4.33
N GLU A 57 2.76 -9.64 3.99
CA GLU A 57 2.50 -10.62 2.93
C GLU A 57 3.02 -10.16 1.57
N GLU A 58 2.71 -8.92 1.21
CA GLU A 58 3.01 -8.42 -0.13
C GLU A 58 4.44 -7.92 -0.31
N THR A 59 5.09 -7.47 0.73
CA THR A 59 6.45 -6.93 0.64
C THR A 59 7.52 -7.79 1.33
N GLY A 60 7.13 -8.72 2.19
CA GLY A 60 8.07 -9.45 3.03
C GLY A 60 8.57 -8.65 4.22
N LEU A 61 8.07 -7.44 4.42
CA LEU A 61 8.60 -6.52 5.42
C LEU A 61 7.69 -6.43 6.65
N LYS A 62 8.32 -6.38 7.82
CA LYS A 62 7.67 -5.99 9.06
C LYS A 62 7.83 -4.48 9.20
N ALA A 63 6.72 -3.78 9.36
CA ALA A 63 6.71 -2.34 9.51
C ALA A 63 5.78 -1.92 10.65
N LYS A 64 6.05 -0.76 11.21
CA LYS A 64 5.30 -0.20 12.34
C LYS A 64 4.54 1.03 11.87
N ILE A 65 3.25 1.10 12.17
CA ILE A 65 2.43 2.27 11.87
C ILE A 65 2.88 3.45 12.72
N GLU A 66 3.12 4.58 12.07
CA GLU A 66 3.44 5.84 12.72
C GLU A 66 2.26 6.80 12.75
N SER A 67 1.49 6.86 11.68
CA SER A 67 0.32 7.73 11.60
C SER A 67 -0.60 7.30 10.46
N PRO A 68 -1.90 7.63 10.52
CA PRO A 68 -2.75 7.49 9.35
C PRO A 68 -2.34 8.53 8.29
N LEU A 69 -2.49 8.17 7.03
CA LEU A 69 -2.26 9.08 5.90
C LEU A 69 -3.58 9.60 5.36
N GLU A 70 -4.31 8.73 4.68
CA GLU A 70 -5.59 9.05 4.08
C GLU A 70 -6.41 7.80 3.87
N THR A 71 -7.73 7.98 3.76
CA THR A 71 -8.65 6.97 3.26
C THR A 71 -9.03 7.34 1.84
N ILE A 72 -8.75 6.44 0.90
CA ILE A 72 -9.15 6.61 -0.50
C ILE A 72 -10.49 5.93 -0.68
N GLU A 73 -11.41 6.62 -1.35
CA GLU A 73 -12.75 6.12 -1.60
C GLU A 73 -13.03 6.11 -3.09
N TYR A 74 -13.58 4.99 -3.59
CA TYR A 74 -14.01 4.90 -4.98
C TYR A 74 -15.09 3.86 -5.18
N TRP A 75 -15.74 3.92 -6.35
CA TRP A 75 -16.78 3.00 -6.74
C TRP A 75 -16.34 2.19 -7.95
N TYR A 76 -16.71 0.92 -7.99
CA TYR A 76 -16.52 0.12 -9.20
C TYR A 76 -17.62 -0.94 -9.31
N VAL A 77 -17.78 -1.49 -10.52
CA VAL A 77 -18.75 -2.56 -10.79
C VAL A 77 -17.98 -3.80 -11.19
N SER A 78 -18.25 -4.92 -10.50
CA SER A 78 -17.61 -6.21 -10.78
C SER A 78 -18.18 -6.85 -12.04
N LYS A 79 -17.52 -7.93 -12.52
CA LYS A 79 -18.02 -8.73 -13.64
C LYS A 79 -19.39 -9.31 -13.37
N GLU A 80 -19.72 -9.62 -12.13
CA GLU A 80 -21.01 -10.13 -11.69
C GLU A 80 -22.05 -9.02 -11.53
N LYS A 81 -21.71 -7.80 -11.93
CA LYS A 81 -22.58 -6.62 -11.86
C LYS A 81 -22.98 -6.24 -10.43
N ILE A 82 -22.07 -6.47 -9.47
CA ILE A 82 -22.19 -5.95 -8.11
C ILE A 82 -21.48 -4.60 -8.09
N ARG A 83 -22.15 -3.58 -7.58
CA ARG A 83 -21.56 -2.26 -7.40
C ARG A 83 -20.87 -2.22 -6.03
N TYR A 84 -19.59 -1.93 -6.02
CA TYR A 84 -18.81 -1.83 -4.78
C TYR A 84 -18.51 -0.39 -4.46
N HIS A 85 -18.73 -0.03 -3.20
CA HIS A 85 -18.24 1.19 -2.60
C HIS A 85 -17.01 0.80 -1.79
N LYS A 86 -15.83 1.19 -2.25
CA LYS A 86 -14.57 0.75 -1.66
C LYS A 86 -13.87 1.86 -0.90
N PHE A 87 -13.38 1.51 0.29
CA PHE A 87 -12.53 2.35 1.11
C PHE A 87 -11.18 1.67 1.28
N VAL A 88 -10.10 2.42 1.15
CA VAL A 88 -8.75 1.92 1.40
C VAL A 88 -8.09 2.85 2.42
N HIS A 89 -7.81 2.32 3.60
CA HIS A 89 -7.14 3.05 4.67
C HIS A 89 -5.63 2.88 4.53
N PHE A 90 -4.91 3.98 4.28
CA PHE A 90 -3.45 3.96 4.17
C PHE A 90 -2.80 4.60 5.38
N TYR A 91 -1.69 3.99 5.80
CA TYR A 91 -0.90 4.43 6.96
C TYR A 91 0.54 4.67 6.55
N LEU A 92 1.17 5.64 7.22
CA LEU A 92 2.61 5.82 7.15
C LEU A 92 3.25 4.79 8.07
N MET A 93 4.14 3.97 7.53
CA MET A 93 4.73 2.85 8.26
C MET A 93 6.24 2.88 8.15
N LYS A 94 6.90 2.67 9.28
CA LYS A 94 8.37 2.64 9.35
C LYS A 94 8.86 1.20 9.29
N TYR A 95 9.83 0.94 8.42
CA TYR A 95 10.48 -0.37 8.32
C TYR A 95 11.10 -0.78 9.64
N VAL A 96 10.89 -2.04 10.04
CA VAL A 96 11.48 -2.64 11.25
C VAL A 96 12.45 -3.75 10.85
N SER A 97 12.00 -4.71 10.03
CA SER A 97 12.80 -5.88 9.66
C SER A 97 12.20 -6.57 8.42
N GLY A 98 12.89 -7.60 7.96
CA GLY A 98 12.42 -8.40 6.82
C GLY A 98 13.11 -8.01 5.52
N LYS A 99 12.88 -8.85 4.50
CA LYS A 99 13.48 -8.69 3.17
C LYS A 99 12.40 -8.74 2.11
N THR A 100 12.54 -7.92 1.08
CA THR A 100 11.58 -7.87 -0.03
C THR A 100 11.51 -9.18 -0.81
N ASP A 101 12.54 -10.02 -0.76
CA ASP A 101 12.50 -11.35 -1.37
C ASP A 101 11.47 -12.28 -0.73
N ASP A 102 11.02 -11.98 0.49
CA ASP A 102 10.06 -12.80 1.24
C ASP A 102 8.61 -12.42 0.99
N HIS A 103 8.32 -11.65 -0.07
CA HIS A 103 6.94 -11.38 -0.49
C HIS A 103 6.23 -12.68 -0.90
N ASP A 104 4.90 -12.69 -0.84
CA ASP A 104 4.12 -13.86 -1.23
C ASP A 104 4.06 -14.02 -2.77
N HIS A 105 3.44 -15.14 -3.21
CA HIS A 105 3.35 -15.48 -4.63
C HIS A 105 2.31 -14.65 -5.40
N GLU A 106 1.44 -13.92 -4.73
CA GLU A 106 0.45 -13.03 -5.38
C GLU A 106 1.10 -11.77 -5.94
N VAL A 107 2.28 -11.43 -5.42
CA VAL A 107 3.06 -10.28 -5.84
C VAL A 107 4.20 -10.76 -6.74
N GLU A 108 4.36 -10.15 -7.90
CA GLU A 108 5.42 -10.52 -8.84
C GLU A 108 6.78 -10.06 -8.35
N GLU A 109 6.85 -8.87 -7.78
CA GLU A 109 8.09 -8.30 -7.26
C GLU A 109 7.78 -7.28 -6.16
N ALA A 110 8.61 -7.25 -5.12
CA ALA A 110 8.62 -6.18 -4.12
C ALA A 110 10.01 -5.54 -4.15
N ARG A 111 10.07 -4.21 -4.06
CA ARG A 111 11.33 -3.49 -4.22
C ARG A 111 11.35 -2.21 -3.39
N TRP A 112 12.52 -1.92 -2.82
CA TRP A 112 12.80 -0.60 -2.27
C TRP A 112 13.18 0.35 -3.41
N ILE A 113 12.52 1.51 -3.44
CA ILE A 113 12.72 2.50 -4.50
C ILE A 113 12.85 3.87 -3.83
N SER A 114 13.75 4.71 -4.32
CA SER A 114 13.88 6.06 -3.76
C SER A 114 12.50 6.75 -3.77
N ALA A 115 12.19 7.50 -2.73
CA ALA A 115 10.87 8.10 -2.58
C ALA A 115 10.50 8.99 -3.78
N VAL A 116 11.47 9.75 -4.29
CA VAL A 116 11.26 10.60 -5.46
C VAL A 116 10.88 9.77 -6.69
N GLU A 117 11.56 8.66 -6.92
CA GLU A 117 11.28 7.79 -8.05
C GLU A 117 9.98 7.01 -7.85
N ALA A 118 9.73 6.56 -6.61
CA ALA A 118 8.49 5.84 -6.28
C ALA A 118 7.24 6.63 -6.61
N VAL A 119 7.24 7.94 -6.31
CA VAL A 119 6.13 8.83 -6.65
C VAL A 119 5.85 8.82 -8.16
N ARG A 120 6.90 8.74 -8.97
CA ARG A 120 6.75 8.70 -10.44
C ARG A 120 6.30 7.34 -10.95
N MET A 121 6.77 6.26 -10.32
CA MET A 121 6.54 4.88 -10.78
C MET A 121 5.15 4.36 -10.49
N LEU A 122 4.52 4.83 -9.42
CA LEU A 122 3.18 4.36 -9.02
C LEU A 122 2.19 4.58 -10.17
N SER A 123 1.43 3.54 -10.48
CA SER A 123 0.52 3.53 -11.64
C SER A 123 -0.74 4.37 -11.43
N PHE A 124 -1.17 4.56 -10.19
CA PHE A 124 -2.41 5.27 -9.88
C PHE A 124 -2.15 6.64 -9.26
N LYS A 125 -2.88 7.64 -9.77
CA LYS A 125 -2.73 9.02 -9.30
C LYS A 125 -2.98 9.15 -7.80
N SER A 126 -4.01 8.48 -7.27
CA SER A 126 -4.33 8.53 -5.84
C SER A 126 -3.15 8.04 -4.98
N GLU A 127 -2.43 6.99 -5.44
CA GLU A 127 -1.27 6.47 -4.74
C GLU A 127 -0.05 7.37 -4.92
N ARG A 128 0.12 7.99 -6.09
CA ARG A 128 1.20 8.97 -6.30
C ARG A 128 1.05 10.16 -5.35
N ASP A 129 -0.16 10.70 -5.23
CA ASP A 129 -0.45 11.83 -4.34
C ASP A 129 -0.19 11.44 -2.88
N LEU A 130 -0.58 10.23 -2.51
CA LEU A 130 -0.39 9.70 -1.17
C LEU A 130 1.10 9.54 -0.83
N ALA A 131 1.86 8.97 -1.75
CA ALA A 131 3.30 8.79 -1.58
C ALA A 131 4.03 10.13 -1.48
N GLU A 132 3.61 11.14 -2.25
CA GLU A 132 4.17 12.49 -2.16
C GLU A 132 3.86 13.13 -0.81
N LYS A 133 2.64 12.98 -0.31
CA LYS A 133 2.28 13.43 1.02
C LYS A 133 3.17 12.79 2.08
N ALA A 134 3.36 11.47 2.00
CA ALA A 134 4.23 10.74 2.93
C ALA A 134 5.67 11.26 2.86
N ARG A 135 6.19 11.47 1.66
CA ARG A 135 7.54 12.00 1.47
C ARG A 135 7.73 13.34 2.16
N GLN A 136 6.76 14.25 2.02
CA GLN A 136 6.81 15.55 2.66
C GLN A 136 6.71 15.45 4.19
N MET A 137 5.88 14.57 4.70
CA MET A 137 5.75 14.34 6.15
C MET A 137 7.07 13.86 6.77
N ILE A 138 7.77 12.95 6.09
CA ILE A 138 9.03 12.38 6.57
C ILE A 138 10.16 13.44 6.51
N ALA A 139 10.19 14.23 5.44
CA ALA A 139 11.19 15.26 5.23
C ALA A 139 10.99 16.48 6.16
N GLY A 140 9.76 16.71 6.55
CA GLY A 140 9.41 17.78 7.49
C GLY A 140 9.67 17.33 8.92
#